data_8bceaa9af367a48ba46a0ab47f162d4e
#
_entry.id   8bceaa9af367a48ba46a0ab47f162d4e
#
_cell.length_a   1.000
_cell.length_b   1.000
_cell.length_c   1.000
_cell.angle_alpha   90.00
_cell.angle_beta   90.00
_cell.angle_gamma   90.00
#
_symmetry.space_group_name_H-M   'P 1'
#
loop_
_entity.id
_entity.type
_entity.pdbx_description
1 polymer ?
#
loop_
_entity_poly.entity_id
_entity_poly.type
_entity_poly.pdbx_seq_one_letter_code
_entity_poly.pdbx_strand_id
1 'polypeptide(L)'
;NYKIMDIAKDYIVGLKDVAERNGLKEESVVLEQVVTNILSELKISDIEEVDLESMPKPNYLPIGNAGLCLFAPWLLRLFGMLDLLNEKKNEFKNIDAKVRAIFILQRLVTAEERLYKETELAFNRLLVACPFNVPLPKNIELTQKEVETIESMLSGVKANWIKLKNTS
;
A
#
# COMPACT_ATOMS: atom_id res chain seq x y z
N ASN A 1 -24.54 2.87 -17.02
CA ASN A 1 -24.67 1.63 -16.22
C ASN A 1 -23.59 0.64 -16.67
N TYR A 2 -22.37 0.78 -16.14
CA TYR A 2 -21.32 -0.20 -16.36
C TYR A 2 -21.56 -1.37 -15.39
N LYS A 3 -21.88 -2.54 -15.92
CA LYS A 3 -21.94 -3.77 -15.11
C LYS A 3 -20.53 -4.08 -14.60
N ILE A 4 -20.41 -4.57 -13.38
CA ILE A 4 -19.12 -4.99 -12.76
C ILE A 4 -18.35 -5.92 -13.70
N MET A 5 -19.09 -6.74 -14.47
CA MET A 5 -18.57 -7.64 -15.50
C MET A 5 -17.86 -6.89 -16.65
N ASP A 6 -18.38 -5.73 -17.05
CA ASP A 6 -17.79 -4.94 -18.15
C ASP A 6 -16.50 -4.25 -17.65
N ILE A 7 -16.49 -3.73 -16.42
CA ILE A 7 -15.28 -3.19 -15.77
C ILE A 7 -14.20 -4.28 -15.64
N ALA A 8 -14.59 -5.49 -15.20
CA ALA A 8 -13.66 -6.60 -15.09
C ALA A 8 -13.09 -7.01 -16.46
N LYS A 9 -13.92 -7.05 -17.51
CA LYS A 9 -13.49 -7.34 -18.89
C LYS A 9 -12.53 -6.27 -19.42
N ASP A 10 -12.83 -5.00 -19.23
CA ASP A 10 -11.97 -3.88 -19.65
C ASP A 10 -10.61 -3.94 -18.97
N TYR A 11 -10.60 -4.30 -17.67
CA TYR A 11 -9.37 -4.47 -16.91
C TYR A 11 -8.52 -5.65 -17.42
N ILE A 12 -9.18 -6.78 -17.77
CA ILE A 12 -8.52 -7.97 -18.34
C ILE A 12 -7.91 -7.64 -19.70
N VAL A 13 -8.65 -6.94 -20.56
CA VAL A 13 -8.15 -6.49 -21.88
C VAL A 13 -6.92 -5.60 -21.69
N GLY A 14 -6.95 -4.67 -20.75
CA GLY A 14 -5.80 -3.82 -20.44
C GLY A 14 -4.57 -4.60 -19.96
N LEU A 15 -4.76 -5.58 -19.08
CA LEU A 15 -3.67 -6.46 -18.62
C LEU A 15 -3.09 -7.32 -19.75
N LYS A 16 -3.95 -7.83 -20.64
CA LYS A 16 -3.54 -8.62 -21.80
C LYS A 16 -2.67 -7.80 -22.76
N ASP A 17 -3.09 -6.58 -23.07
CA ASP A 17 -2.32 -5.65 -23.90
C ASP A 17 -0.93 -5.36 -23.31
N VAL A 18 -0.85 -5.18 -21.99
CA VAL A 18 0.42 -4.95 -21.28
C VAL A 18 1.31 -6.20 -21.32
N ALA A 19 0.74 -7.39 -21.13
CA ALA A 19 1.47 -8.66 -21.18
C ALA A 19 2.00 -8.93 -22.59
N GLU A 20 1.20 -8.72 -23.62
CA GLU A 20 1.61 -8.90 -25.01
C GLU A 20 2.72 -7.93 -25.43
N ARG A 21 2.65 -6.65 -25.03
CA ARG A 21 3.71 -5.66 -25.27
C ARG A 21 5.03 -6.01 -24.59
N ASN A 22 4.99 -6.75 -23.49
CA ASN A 22 6.18 -7.20 -22.76
C ASN A 22 6.63 -8.62 -23.17
N GLY A 23 6.05 -9.22 -24.20
CA GLY A 23 6.44 -10.53 -24.73
C GLY A 23 5.96 -11.73 -23.91
N LEU A 24 5.06 -11.52 -22.93
CA LEU A 24 4.53 -12.52 -22.01
C LEU A 24 3.22 -13.16 -22.57
N LYS A 25 3.28 -13.75 -23.76
CA LYS A 25 2.08 -14.27 -24.44
C LYS A 25 1.46 -15.48 -23.74
N GLU A 26 2.28 -16.38 -23.20
CA GLU A 26 1.78 -17.58 -22.51
C GLU A 26 1.12 -17.22 -21.17
N GLU A 27 1.69 -16.30 -20.43
CA GLU A 27 1.14 -15.80 -19.16
C GLU A 27 -0.17 -15.04 -19.37
N SER A 28 -0.33 -14.34 -20.49
CA SER A 28 -1.55 -13.64 -20.88
C SER A 28 -2.74 -14.60 -21.03
N VAL A 29 -2.53 -15.77 -21.62
CA VAL A 29 -3.57 -16.81 -21.79
C VAL A 29 -3.95 -17.42 -20.44
N VAL A 30 -2.99 -17.68 -19.59
CA VAL A 30 -3.23 -18.23 -18.24
C VAL A 30 -4.03 -17.25 -17.39
N LEU A 31 -3.71 -15.95 -17.43
CA LEU A 31 -4.43 -14.89 -16.73
C LEU A 31 -5.90 -14.84 -17.17
N GLU A 32 -6.17 -14.88 -18.47
CA GLU A 32 -7.53 -14.89 -19.03
C GLU A 32 -8.34 -16.09 -18.52
N GLN A 33 -7.72 -17.27 -18.48
CA GLN A 33 -8.36 -18.49 -18.03
C GLN A 33 -8.67 -18.48 -16.51
N VAL A 34 -7.72 -18.00 -15.70
CA VAL A 34 -7.91 -17.87 -14.24
C VAL A 34 -9.03 -16.88 -13.93
N VAL A 35 -9.05 -15.73 -14.57
CA VAL A 35 -10.09 -14.72 -14.31
C VAL A 35 -11.46 -15.21 -14.80
N THR A 36 -11.54 -15.87 -15.94
CA THR A 36 -12.78 -16.46 -16.45
C THR A 36 -13.32 -17.52 -15.48
N ASN A 37 -12.46 -18.37 -14.93
CA ASN A 37 -12.85 -19.37 -13.94
C ASN A 37 -13.36 -18.71 -12.64
N ILE A 38 -12.65 -17.70 -12.13
CA ILE A 38 -13.08 -16.96 -10.94
C ILE A 38 -14.46 -16.31 -11.16
N LEU A 39 -14.67 -15.67 -12.30
CA LEU A 39 -15.95 -15.05 -12.65
C LEU A 39 -17.09 -16.07 -12.76
N SER A 40 -16.81 -17.28 -13.26
CA SER A 40 -17.79 -18.36 -13.35
C SER A 40 -18.11 -18.99 -11.98
N GLU A 41 -17.11 -19.14 -11.10
CA GLU A 41 -17.29 -19.66 -9.74
C GLU A 41 -18.07 -18.69 -8.83
N LEU A 42 -17.92 -17.39 -9.02
CA LEU A 42 -18.61 -16.38 -8.26
C LEU A 42 -20.12 -16.28 -8.56
N LYS A 43 -20.64 -17.05 -9.53
CA LYS A 43 -22.07 -17.04 -9.93
C LYS A 43 -22.65 -15.62 -10.01
N ILE A 44 -21.93 -14.74 -10.66
CA ILE A 44 -22.30 -13.29 -10.76
C ILE A 44 -23.59 -13.10 -11.60
N SER A 45 -24.23 -14.19 -12.06
CA SER A 45 -25.52 -14.13 -12.73
C SER A 45 -26.66 -13.55 -11.90
N ASP A 46 -26.55 -13.52 -10.57
CA ASP A 46 -27.61 -13.14 -9.65
C ASP A 46 -27.33 -11.83 -8.90
N ILE A 47 -26.35 -11.07 -9.29
CA ILE A 47 -26.20 -9.71 -8.77
C ILE A 47 -27.22 -8.84 -9.48
N GLU A 48 -28.34 -8.57 -8.79
CA GLU A 48 -29.30 -7.53 -9.14
C GLU A 48 -28.55 -6.24 -9.47
N GLU A 49 -29.04 -5.50 -10.46
CA GLU A 49 -28.49 -4.20 -10.86
C GLU A 49 -28.31 -3.32 -9.62
N VAL A 50 -27.08 -3.24 -9.13
CA VAL A 50 -26.77 -2.37 -8.01
C VAL A 50 -26.88 -0.96 -8.53
N ASP A 51 -27.93 -0.26 -8.09
CA ASP A 51 -28.10 1.16 -8.35
C ASP A 51 -26.95 1.94 -7.68
N LEU A 52 -25.95 2.29 -8.48
CA LEU A 52 -24.77 3.04 -8.02
C LEU A 52 -25.13 4.43 -7.48
N GLU A 53 -26.31 4.98 -7.84
CA GLU A 53 -26.78 6.26 -7.29
C GLU A 53 -27.34 6.13 -5.89
N SER A 54 -27.84 4.93 -5.52
CA SER A 54 -28.33 4.63 -4.17
C SER A 54 -27.22 4.19 -3.20
N MET A 55 -26.02 3.89 -3.70
CA MET A 55 -24.89 3.60 -2.81
C MET A 55 -24.53 4.83 -1.98
N PRO A 56 -24.40 4.69 -0.64
CA PRO A 56 -23.87 5.78 0.17
C PRO A 56 -22.54 6.20 -0.44
N LYS A 57 -22.43 7.49 -0.79
CA LYS A 57 -21.21 8.07 -1.37
C LYS A 57 -20.05 7.59 -0.51
N PRO A 58 -19.04 6.94 -1.11
CA PRO A 58 -17.93 6.41 -0.32
C PRO A 58 -17.36 7.55 0.52
N ASN A 59 -17.31 7.34 1.82
CA ASN A 59 -16.69 8.29 2.74
C ASN A 59 -15.20 8.31 2.44
N TYR A 60 -14.76 9.20 1.56
CA TYR A 60 -13.36 9.37 1.24
C TYR A 60 -12.63 9.90 2.46
N LEU A 61 -11.67 9.15 2.95
CA LEU A 61 -10.73 9.64 3.94
C LEU A 61 -9.60 10.37 3.19
N PRO A 62 -9.46 11.70 3.32
CA PRO A 62 -8.37 12.41 2.68
C PRO A 62 -7.04 11.93 3.26
N ILE A 63 -6.13 11.49 2.39
CA ILE A 63 -4.81 10.98 2.76
C ILE A 63 -3.77 12.06 2.42
N GLY A 64 -3.23 12.72 3.45
CA GLY A 64 -2.19 13.74 3.30
C GLY A 64 -0.78 13.17 3.04
N ASN A 65 -0.57 11.89 3.30
CA ASN A 65 0.73 11.22 3.28
C ASN A 65 0.85 10.11 2.20
N ALA A 66 0.07 10.23 1.11
CA ALA A 66 0.09 9.27 -0.01
C ALA A 66 1.49 9.08 -0.64
N GLY A 67 2.39 10.06 -0.49
CA GLY A 67 3.79 9.95 -0.89
C GLY A 67 4.55 8.76 -0.29
N LEU A 68 4.04 8.15 0.80
CA LEU A 68 4.60 6.90 1.34
C LEU A 68 4.62 5.75 0.34
N CYS A 69 3.74 5.72 -0.65
CA CYS A 69 3.76 4.73 -1.72
C CYS A 69 5.09 4.74 -2.49
N LEU A 70 5.73 5.89 -2.61
CA LEU A 70 7.02 6.02 -3.29
C LEU A 70 8.15 5.33 -2.51
N PHE A 71 8.01 5.13 -1.22
CA PHE A 71 8.99 4.46 -0.37
C PHE A 71 8.78 2.94 -0.28
N ALA A 72 7.71 2.40 -0.87
CA ALA A 72 7.37 0.97 -0.77
C ALA A 72 8.56 0.01 -0.99
N PRO A 73 9.45 0.21 -2.01
CA PRO A 73 10.58 -0.68 -2.23
C PRO A 73 11.61 -0.72 -1.08
N TRP A 74 11.63 0.31 -0.24
CA TRP A 74 12.62 0.44 0.86
C TRP A 74 12.03 0.14 2.24
N LEU A 75 10.69 0.11 2.38
CA LEU A 75 10.03 -0.03 3.69
C LEU A 75 10.39 -1.34 4.39
N LEU A 76 10.42 -2.46 3.65
CA LEU A 76 10.79 -3.75 4.24
C LEU A 76 12.21 -3.73 4.81
N ARG A 77 13.15 -3.10 4.10
CA ARG A 77 14.52 -2.92 4.57
C ARG A 77 14.57 -2.03 5.81
N LEU A 78 13.83 -0.91 5.82
CA LEU A 78 13.73 0.00 6.96
C LEU A 78 13.29 -0.75 8.22
N PHE A 79 12.17 -1.47 8.13
CA PHE A 79 11.63 -2.22 9.26
C PHE A 79 12.56 -3.35 9.72
N GLY A 80 13.28 -3.98 8.79
CA GLY A 80 14.29 -4.98 9.13
C GLY A 80 15.51 -4.40 9.86
N MET A 81 15.99 -3.22 9.46
CA MET A 81 17.09 -2.52 10.13
C MET A 81 16.71 -2.06 11.54
N LEU A 82 15.44 -1.75 11.76
CA LEU A 82 14.89 -1.34 13.05
C LEU A 82 14.42 -2.52 13.91
N ASP A 83 14.67 -3.75 13.44
CA ASP A 83 14.33 -4.97 14.18
C ASP A 83 12.82 -5.09 14.52
N LEU A 84 11.95 -4.59 13.63
CA LEU A 84 10.50 -4.66 13.79
C LEU A 84 9.87 -5.92 13.19
N LEU A 85 10.62 -6.65 12.36
CA LEU A 85 10.15 -7.84 11.66
C LEU A 85 10.54 -9.11 12.41
N ASN A 86 9.78 -10.19 12.14
CA ASN A 86 10.10 -11.53 12.64
C ASN A 86 11.44 -12.04 12.02
N GLU A 87 11.90 -13.20 12.47
CA GLU A 87 13.15 -13.81 11.99
C GLU A 87 13.16 -14.05 10.47
N LYS A 88 12.00 -14.38 9.89
CA LYS A 88 11.83 -14.57 8.43
C LYS A 88 11.74 -13.26 7.66
N LYS A 89 11.66 -12.13 8.34
CA LYS A 89 11.53 -10.77 7.78
C LYS A 89 10.35 -10.58 6.82
N ASN A 90 9.28 -11.34 6.99
CA ASN A 90 8.07 -11.28 6.18
C ASN A 90 6.87 -10.67 6.89
N GLU A 91 6.92 -10.57 8.22
CA GLU A 91 5.85 -10.05 9.06
C GLU A 91 6.40 -9.23 10.22
N PHE A 92 5.60 -8.34 10.79
CA PHE A 92 5.93 -7.67 12.03
C PHE A 92 5.95 -8.66 13.21
N LYS A 93 6.88 -8.49 14.14
CA LYS A 93 7.03 -9.36 15.31
C LYS A 93 5.77 -9.45 16.16
N ASN A 94 5.10 -8.33 16.35
CA ASN A 94 3.90 -8.19 17.19
C ASN A 94 3.16 -6.89 16.88
N ILE A 95 2.08 -6.64 17.61
CA ILE A 95 1.26 -5.43 17.47
C ILE A 95 2.05 -4.16 17.84
N ASP A 96 2.90 -4.20 18.87
CA ASP A 96 3.69 -3.05 19.28
C ASP A 96 4.68 -2.63 18.19
N ALA A 97 5.28 -3.60 17.48
CA ALA A 97 6.12 -3.33 16.31
C ALA A 97 5.32 -2.65 15.17
N LYS A 98 4.06 -3.06 14.94
CA LYS A 98 3.17 -2.39 13.97
C LYS A 98 2.83 -0.98 14.40
N VAL A 99 2.47 -0.76 15.67
CA VAL A 99 2.20 0.56 16.21
C VAL A 99 3.43 1.45 16.06
N ARG A 100 4.61 0.95 16.41
CA ARG A 100 5.86 1.71 16.26
C ARG A 100 6.14 2.05 14.80
N ALA A 101 5.94 1.11 13.86
CA ALA A 101 6.10 1.32 12.43
C ALA A 101 5.15 2.41 11.87
N ILE A 102 3.93 2.55 12.39
CA ILE A 102 3.00 3.62 12.02
C ILE A 102 3.62 5.01 12.25
N PHE A 103 4.25 5.22 13.40
CA PHE A 103 4.87 6.51 13.72
C PHE A 103 6.19 6.73 13.00
N ILE A 104 6.97 5.67 12.75
CA ILE A 104 8.17 5.73 11.90
C ILE A 104 7.80 6.16 10.47
N LEU A 105 6.72 5.61 9.90
CA LEU A 105 6.20 6.05 8.60
C LEU A 105 5.75 7.51 8.62
N GLN A 106 5.12 7.95 9.70
CA GLN A 106 4.70 9.33 9.84
C GLN A 106 5.91 10.28 9.89
N ARG A 107 6.91 9.95 10.69
CA ARG A 107 8.17 10.70 10.76
C ARG A 107 8.88 10.79 9.42
N LEU A 108 8.87 9.69 8.65
CA LEU A 108 9.47 9.63 7.31
C LEU A 108 8.90 10.70 6.36
N VAL A 109 7.61 11.02 6.48
CA VAL A 109 6.92 11.96 5.59
C VAL A 109 6.91 13.39 6.12
N THR A 110 6.67 13.57 7.42
CA THR A 110 6.48 14.91 8.00
C THR A 110 7.77 15.52 8.55
N ALA A 111 8.76 14.69 8.89
CA ALA A 111 9.96 15.08 9.63
C ALA A 111 9.67 15.76 10.99
N GLU A 112 8.43 15.67 11.49
CA GLU A 112 7.94 16.33 12.70
C GLU A 112 7.66 15.33 13.81
N GLU A 113 7.85 15.77 15.05
CA GLU A 113 7.37 15.08 16.25
C GLU A 113 6.29 15.94 16.90
N ARG A 114 5.05 15.52 16.75
CA ARG A 114 3.88 16.18 17.29
C ARG A 114 2.79 15.18 17.65
N LEU A 115 1.73 15.67 18.23
CA LEU A 115 0.52 14.87 18.44
C LEU A 115 -0.21 14.69 17.11
N TYR A 116 -0.53 13.46 16.78
CA TYR A 116 -1.26 13.12 15.55
C TYR A 116 -2.69 12.71 15.85
N LYS A 117 -3.59 13.11 14.96
CA LYS A 117 -4.96 12.57 14.95
C LYS A 117 -4.93 11.17 14.33
N GLU A 118 -5.82 10.29 14.79
CA GLU A 118 -5.91 8.93 14.26
C GLU A 118 -6.18 8.89 12.76
N THR A 119 -6.94 9.86 12.25
CA THR A 119 -7.22 10.00 10.81
C THR A 119 -5.96 10.31 9.98
N GLU A 120 -4.98 11.02 10.54
CA GLU A 120 -3.70 11.32 9.87
C GLU A 120 -2.82 10.06 9.75
N LEU A 121 -2.99 9.10 10.66
CA LEU A 121 -2.25 7.85 10.73
C LEU A 121 -2.96 6.69 10.01
N ALA A 122 -4.17 6.91 9.48
CA ALA A 122 -5.00 5.84 8.90
C ALA A 122 -4.31 5.12 7.74
N PHE A 123 -3.62 5.85 6.88
CA PHE A 123 -2.88 5.27 5.75
C PHE A 123 -1.66 4.47 6.22
N ASN A 124 -0.91 4.98 7.19
CA ASN A 124 0.22 4.26 7.79
C ASN A 124 -0.25 2.95 8.41
N ARG A 125 -1.40 2.99 9.08
CA ARG A 125 -2.05 1.83 9.68
C ARG A 125 -2.37 0.75 8.66
N LEU A 126 -2.90 1.16 7.51
CA LEU A 126 -3.18 0.28 6.38
C LEU A 126 -1.88 -0.36 5.84
N LEU A 127 -0.83 0.44 5.63
CA LEU A 127 0.45 -0.03 5.09
C LEU A 127 1.13 -1.11 5.96
N VAL A 128 0.96 -1.04 7.28
CA VAL A 128 1.52 -2.04 8.20
C VAL A 128 0.52 -3.13 8.59
N ALA A 129 -0.65 -3.15 7.96
CA ALA A 129 -1.75 -4.07 8.28
C ALA A 129 -2.06 -4.12 9.79
N CYS A 130 -2.14 -2.94 10.44
CA CYS A 130 -2.51 -2.83 11.85
C CYS A 130 -4.04 -2.73 11.96
N PRO A 131 -4.71 -3.62 12.70
CA PRO A 131 -6.16 -3.61 12.83
C PRO A 131 -6.69 -2.30 13.42
N PHE A 132 -7.82 -1.80 12.94
CA PHE A 132 -8.41 -0.52 13.38
C PHE A 132 -8.91 -0.53 14.83
N ASN A 133 -9.15 -1.70 15.41
CA ASN A 133 -9.53 -1.85 16.82
C ASN A 133 -8.34 -1.75 17.79
N VAL A 134 -7.10 -1.69 17.30
CA VAL A 134 -5.92 -1.46 18.15
C VAL A 134 -5.83 0.04 18.47
N PRO A 135 -5.89 0.47 19.72
CA PRO A 135 -5.77 1.88 20.08
C PRO A 135 -4.36 2.39 19.76
N LEU A 136 -4.28 3.57 19.14
CA LEU A 136 -3.00 4.23 18.90
C LEU A 136 -2.75 5.32 19.96
N PRO A 137 -1.53 5.42 20.48
CA PRO A 137 -1.14 6.57 21.28
C PRO A 137 -1.15 7.85 20.41
N LYS A 138 -1.32 9.02 21.02
CA LYS A 138 -1.30 10.29 20.30
C LYS A 138 0.08 10.65 19.74
N ASN A 139 1.12 10.12 20.34
CA ASN A 139 2.52 10.24 19.92
C ASN A 139 3.33 9.10 20.54
N ILE A 140 4.48 8.78 19.94
CA ILE A 140 5.54 7.96 20.54
C ILE A 140 6.87 8.70 20.39
N GLU A 141 7.73 8.56 21.37
CA GLU A 141 9.11 9.03 21.26
C GLU A 141 9.92 8.01 20.44
N LEU A 142 10.53 8.47 19.36
CA LEU A 142 11.42 7.67 18.53
C LEU A 142 12.82 7.66 19.14
N THR A 143 13.45 6.50 19.13
CA THR A 143 14.84 6.35 19.56
C THR A 143 15.78 7.07 18.59
N GLN A 144 16.95 7.48 19.07
CA GLN A 144 17.99 8.08 18.23
C GLN A 144 18.33 7.18 17.02
N LYS A 145 18.42 5.86 17.23
CA LYS A 145 18.67 4.89 16.17
C LYS A 145 17.59 4.91 15.08
N GLU A 146 16.32 5.07 15.45
CA GLU A 146 15.21 5.15 14.50
C GLU A 146 15.29 6.42 13.67
N VAL A 147 15.54 7.55 14.31
CA VAL A 147 15.69 8.83 13.61
C VAL A 147 16.85 8.78 12.62
N GLU A 148 18.03 8.33 13.04
CA GLU A 148 19.21 8.21 12.17
C GLU A 148 18.97 7.25 11.01
N THR A 149 18.25 6.13 11.23
CA THR A 149 17.92 5.16 10.18
C THR A 149 16.96 5.77 9.15
N ILE A 150 15.97 6.53 9.60
CA ILE A 150 15.02 7.25 8.72
C ILE A 150 15.78 8.28 7.87
N GLU A 151 16.63 9.10 8.47
CA GLU A 151 17.41 10.14 7.77
C GLU A 151 18.38 9.52 6.74
N SER A 152 19.04 8.43 7.11
CA SER A 152 19.91 7.68 6.21
C SER A 152 19.14 7.15 4.99
N MET A 153 17.94 6.60 5.21
CA MET A 153 17.09 6.12 4.12
C MET A 153 16.64 7.26 3.21
N LEU A 154 16.17 8.38 3.77
CA LEU A 154 15.78 9.57 3.01
C LEU A 154 16.92 10.09 2.14
N SER A 155 18.13 10.13 2.68
CA SER A 155 19.34 10.55 1.96
C SER A 155 19.65 9.60 0.79
N GLY A 156 19.52 8.30 1.01
CA GLY A 156 19.69 7.29 -0.03
C GLY A 156 18.65 7.39 -1.16
N VAL A 157 17.38 7.61 -0.81
CA VAL A 157 16.31 7.79 -1.80
C VAL A 157 16.53 9.07 -2.61
N LYS A 158 16.86 10.19 -1.97
CA LYS A 158 17.19 11.45 -2.67
C LYS A 158 18.33 11.27 -3.65
N ALA A 159 19.40 10.59 -3.26
CA ALA A 159 20.55 10.32 -4.13
C ALA A 159 20.17 9.48 -5.36
N ASN A 160 19.29 8.50 -5.20
CA ASN A 160 18.79 7.70 -6.31
C ASN A 160 17.90 8.51 -7.27
N TRP A 161 17.06 9.41 -6.76
CA TRP A 161 16.24 10.27 -7.62
C TRP A 161 17.03 11.28 -8.43
N ILE A 162 18.10 11.83 -7.86
CA ILE A 162 19.02 12.73 -8.60
C ILE A 162 19.70 11.98 -9.76
N LYS A 163 20.09 10.73 -9.56
CA LYS A 163 20.64 9.89 -10.63
C LYS A 163 19.62 9.61 -11.73
N LEU A 164 18.35 9.42 -11.39
CA LEU A 164 17.26 9.23 -12.37
C LEU A 164 17.00 10.50 -13.19
N LYS A 165 17.18 11.70 -12.63
CA LYS A 165 17.06 12.97 -13.37
C LYS A 165 18.11 13.15 -14.46
N ASN A 166 19.25 12.49 -14.33
CA ASN A 166 20.36 12.61 -15.28
C ASN A 166 20.37 11.49 -16.35
N THR A 167 19.34 10.68 -16.41
CA THR A 167 19.17 9.57 -17.36
C THR A 167 18.12 9.85 -18.45
N SER A 168 17.81 11.11 -18.72
CA SER A 168 16.97 11.52 -19.86
C SER A 168 17.81 11.71 -21.11
#